data_8d508c68fdd32cbc241eef0f744c12d7
#
_entry.id   8d508c68fdd32cbc241eef0f744c12d7
#
_cell.length_a   1.000
_cell.length_b   1.000
_cell.length_c   1.000
_cell.angle_alpha   90.00
_cell.angle_beta   90.00
_cell.angle_gamma   90.00
#
_symmetry.space_group_name_H-M   'P 1'
#
loop_
_entity.id
_entity.type
_entity.pdbx_description
1 polymer ?
#
loop_
_entity_poly.entity_id
_entity_poly.type
_entity_poly.pdbx_seq_one_letter_code
_entity_poly.pdbx_strand_id
1 'polypeptide(L)'
;MRGLHGQDLLRRPVRLRGIQLGRVVDLILDAAGTRVVGFDVLCGDGTHRFLPLSAAEAQPDQIAVRSALSLLDAAELTFYQERGTTLAALRLEELDDVVLGAGGEVRERVPRAGGDSPGS
;
A
#
# COMPACT_ATOMS: atom_id res chain seq x y z
N MET A 1 -5.30 4.50 14.34
CA MET A 1 -5.99 4.62 13.06
C MET A 1 -6.90 3.42 12.89
N ARG A 2 -8.15 3.63 12.72
CA ARG A 2 -9.07 2.50 12.61
C ARG A 2 -9.89 2.65 11.35
N GLY A 3 -10.12 1.54 10.69
CA GLY A 3 -10.95 1.51 9.51
C GLY A 3 -10.37 2.24 8.32
N LEU A 4 -9.05 2.27 8.19
CA LEU A 4 -8.43 2.91 7.06
C LEU A 4 -8.56 2.02 5.83
N HIS A 5 -9.18 2.55 4.78
CA HIS A 5 -9.30 1.81 3.52
C HIS A 5 -7.98 1.84 2.77
N GLY A 6 -7.60 0.69 2.19
CA GLY A 6 -6.37 0.61 1.40
C GLY A 6 -6.34 1.61 0.27
N GLN A 7 -7.47 1.80 -0.40
CA GLN A 7 -7.54 2.76 -1.50
C GLN A 7 -7.24 4.19 -1.07
N ASP A 8 -7.52 4.52 0.18
CA ASP A 8 -7.26 5.87 0.67
C ASP A 8 -5.77 6.15 0.81
N LEU A 9 -4.94 5.12 0.85
CA LEU A 9 -3.50 5.28 0.89
C LEU A 9 -2.90 5.50 -0.49
N LEU A 10 -3.61 5.10 -1.54
CA LEU A 10 -3.11 5.27 -2.89
C LEU A 10 -3.03 6.75 -3.23
N ARG A 11 -1.94 7.14 -3.89
CA ARG A 11 -1.64 8.50 -4.31
C ARG A 11 -1.26 9.45 -3.18
N ARG A 12 -1.26 8.99 -1.92
CA ARG A 12 -0.76 9.85 -0.86
C ARG A 12 0.70 10.20 -1.11
N PRO A 13 1.08 11.45 -0.92
CA PRO A 13 2.48 11.83 -1.07
C PRO A 13 3.31 11.22 0.06
N VAL A 14 4.51 10.80 -0.28
CA VAL A 14 5.50 10.32 0.68
C VAL A 14 6.45 11.48 0.92
N ARG A 15 6.53 11.94 2.17
CA ARG A 15 7.29 13.16 2.49
C ARG A 15 8.31 12.93 3.58
N LEU A 16 9.45 13.56 3.40
CA LEU A 16 10.50 13.64 4.39
C LEU A 16 10.62 15.10 4.80
N ARG A 17 10.19 15.40 6.03
CA ARG A 17 10.23 16.77 6.57
C ARG A 17 9.60 17.78 5.60
N GLY A 18 8.44 17.42 5.06
CA GLY A 18 7.71 18.30 4.16
C GLY A 18 8.14 18.24 2.70
N ILE A 19 9.24 17.57 2.40
CA ILE A 19 9.72 17.43 1.03
C ILE A 19 9.13 16.17 0.43
N GLN A 20 8.43 16.30 -0.69
CA GLN A 20 7.82 15.15 -1.33
C GLN A 20 8.87 14.34 -2.09
N LEU A 21 8.97 13.06 -1.74
CA LEU A 21 9.90 12.14 -2.39
C LEU A 21 9.20 11.34 -3.49
N GLY A 22 7.90 11.13 -3.36
CA GLY A 22 7.14 10.35 -4.30
C GLY A 22 5.70 10.22 -3.84
N ARG A 23 4.98 9.24 -4.40
CA ARG A 23 3.61 8.95 -3.98
C ARG A 23 3.36 7.46 -3.98
N VAL A 24 2.44 7.02 -3.14
CA VAL A 24 2.06 5.60 -3.05
C VAL A 24 1.26 5.23 -4.29
N VAL A 25 1.67 4.17 -4.98
CA VAL A 25 0.95 3.68 -6.16
C VAL A 25 0.36 2.29 -5.96
N ASP A 26 0.80 1.55 -4.94
CA ASP A 26 0.23 0.25 -4.62
C ASP A 26 0.59 -0.13 -3.19
N LEU A 27 -0.15 -1.09 -2.63
CA LEU A 27 0.17 -1.67 -1.33
C LEU A 27 0.72 -3.07 -1.55
N ILE A 28 1.76 -3.41 -0.81
CA ILE A 28 2.36 -4.74 -0.86
C ILE A 28 1.93 -5.46 0.42
N LEU A 29 1.34 -6.65 0.25
CA LEU A 29 0.87 -7.46 1.38
C LEU A 29 1.66 -8.75 1.46
N ASP A 30 1.53 -9.45 2.58
CA ASP A 30 2.12 -10.77 2.72
C ASP A 30 1.42 -11.76 1.78
N ALA A 31 1.96 -12.97 1.69
CA ALA A 31 1.45 -13.96 0.73
C ALA A 31 -0.02 -14.30 0.96
N ALA A 32 -0.45 -14.30 2.21
CA ALA A 32 -1.84 -14.60 2.54
C ALA A 32 -2.77 -13.42 2.36
N GLY A 33 -2.24 -12.23 2.11
CA GLY A 33 -3.04 -11.02 1.99
C GLY A 33 -3.65 -10.57 3.31
N THR A 34 -3.00 -10.89 4.42
CA THR A 34 -3.54 -10.60 5.75
C THR A 34 -2.92 -9.35 6.39
N ARG A 35 -1.81 -8.87 5.85
CA ARG A 35 -1.11 -7.73 6.42
C ARG A 35 -0.35 -6.97 5.35
N VAL A 36 -0.41 -5.66 5.40
CA VAL A 36 0.42 -4.81 4.56
C VAL A 36 1.84 -4.84 5.11
N VAL A 37 2.80 -5.10 4.24
CA VAL A 37 4.22 -5.10 4.61
C VAL A 37 4.92 -3.84 4.14
N GLY A 38 4.37 -3.13 3.17
CA GLY A 38 4.94 -1.88 2.70
C GLY A 38 4.20 -1.33 1.49
N PHE A 39 4.83 -0.37 0.85
CA PHE A 39 4.24 0.38 -0.25
C PHE A 39 5.16 0.37 -1.46
N ASP A 40 4.55 0.36 -2.64
CA ASP A 40 5.21 0.68 -3.89
C ASP A 40 5.11 2.20 -4.03
N VAL A 41 6.24 2.89 -4.03
CA VAL A 41 6.30 4.34 -4.12
C VAL A 41 6.92 4.73 -5.46
N LEU A 42 6.16 5.51 -6.23
CA LEU A 42 6.68 6.09 -7.46
C LEU A 42 7.37 7.40 -7.11
N CYS A 43 8.68 7.43 -7.30
CA CYS A 43 9.49 8.58 -6.94
C CYS A 43 9.55 9.62 -8.05
N GLY A 44 10.03 10.82 -7.71
CA GLY A 44 10.06 11.93 -8.65
C GLY A 44 10.91 11.68 -9.89
N ASP A 45 11.89 10.77 -9.79
CA ASP A 45 12.74 10.42 -10.94
C ASP A 45 12.12 9.32 -11.81
N GLY A 46 10.91 8.92 -11.52
CA GLY A 46 10.21 7.89 -12.29
C GLY A 46 10.51 6.47 -11.85
N THR A 47 11.33 6.28 -10.82
CA THR A 47 11.62 4.93 -10.33
C THR A 47 10.61 4.50 -9.29
N HIS A 48 10.38 3.19 -9.22
CA HIS A 48 9.56 2.60 -8.17
C HIS A 48 10.48 2.09 -7.07
N ARG A 49 10.10 2.37 -5.81
CA ARG A 49 10.87 1.93 -4.66
C ARG A 49 9.95 1.33 -3.62
N PHE A 50 10.50 0.47 -2.78
CA PHE A 50 9.75 -0.18 -1.70
C PHE A 50 9.92 0.63 -0.42
N LEU A 51 8.81 1.00 0.20
CA LEU A 51 8.83 1.63 1.52
C LEU A 51 8.25 0.65 2.52
N PRO A 52 9.08 0.09 3.43
CA PRO A 52 8.57 -0.81 4.45
C PRO A 52 7.57 -0.09 5.35
N LEU A 53 6.52 -0.80 5.75
CA LEU A 53 5.52 -0.20 6.63
C LEU A 53 6.14 0.29 7.93
N SER A 54 7.12 -0.45 8.45
CA SER A 54 7.79 -0.08 9.70
C SER A 54 8.56 1.23 9.62
N ALA A 55 8.90 1.67 8.41
CA ALA A 55 9.64 2.92 8.20
C ALA A 55 8.71 4.07 7.81
N ALA A 56 7.41 3.84 7.81
CA ALA A 56 6.43 4.81 7.35
C ALA A 56 5.47 5.16 8.48
N GLU A 57 5.03 6.41 8.49
CA GLU A 57 3.98 6.85 9.40
C GLU A 57 2.83 7.39 8.57
N ALA A 58 1.72 6.67 8.55
CA ALA A 58 0.56 7.08 7.78
C ALA A 58 -0.17 8.19 8.51
N GLN A 59 -0.32 9.32 7.86
CA GLN A 59 -1.05 10.48 8.36
C GLN A 59 -2.25 10.70 7.45
N PRO A 60 -3.23 11.51 7.85
CA PRO A 60 -4.45 11.66 7.06
C PRO A 60 -4.23 12.09 5.62
N ASP A 61 -3.18 12.83 5.34
CA ASP A 61 -2.95 13.39 4.01
C ASP A 61 -1.60 13.01 3.41
N GLN A 62 -0.79 12.23 4.11
CA GLN A 62 0.54 11.89 3.63
C GLN A 62 1.09 10.66 4.33
N ILE A 63 2.18 10.14 3.78
CA ILE A 63 2.98 9.12 4.44
C ILE A 63 4.30 9.80 4.81
N ALA A 64 4.60 9.87 6.08
CA ALA A 64 5.83 10.50 6.55
C ALA A 64 6.93 9.46 6.70
N VAL A 65 8.14 9.82 6.30
CA VAL A 65 9.33 8.99 6.50
C VAL A 65 10.39 9.82 7.19
N ARG A 66 11.31 9.14 7.87
CA ARG A 66 12.37 9.81 8.64
C ARG A 66 13.65 9.96 7.86
N SER A 67 13.82 9.21 6.78
CA SER A 67 15.05 9.20 6.02
C SER A 67 14.76 8.78 4.59
N ALA A 68 15.47 9.36 3.64
CA ALA A 68 15.39 8.93 2.25
C ALA A 68 15.87 7.50 2.08
N LEU A 69 16.72 7.01 3.00
CA LEU A 69 17.20 5.63 2.98
C LEU A 69 16.10 4.63 3.31
N SER A 70 14.95 5.09 3.81
CA SER A 70 13.81 4.24 4.04
C SER A 70 13.17 3.75 2.74
N LEU A 71 13.44 4.43 1.62
CA LEU A 71 12.96 4.00 0.31
C LEU A 71 13.99 3.05 -0.29
N LEU A 72 13.66 1.76 -0.25
CA LEU A 72 14.55 0.71 -0.74
C LEU A 72 14.44 0.59 -2.26
N ASP A 73 15.46 -0.01 -2.88
CA ASP A 73 15.56 0.02 -4.34
C ASP A 73 14.56 -0.93 -5.02
N ALA A 74 14.57 -0.92 -6.34
CA ALA A 74 13.64 -1.71 -7.14
C ALA A 74 13.80 -3.21 -6.93
N ALA A 75 15.00 -3.67 -6.59
CA ALA A 75 15.22 -5.09 -6.35
C ALA A 75 14.47 -5.54 -5.09
N GLU A 76 14.45 -4.71 -4.05
CA GLU A 76 13.71 -4.99 -2.84
C GLU A 76 12.20 -4.97 -3.13
N LEU A 77 11.75 -4.03 -3.93
CA LEU A 77 10.35 -3.96 -4.32
C LEU A 77 9.93 -5.25 -5.03
N THR A 78 10.71 -5.69 -6.00
CA THR A 78 10.43 -6.92 -6.73
C THR A 78 10.39 -8.13 -5.80
N PHE A 79 11.34 -8.20 -4.87
CA PHE A 79 11.41 -9.29 -3.91
C PHE A 79 10.09 -9.41 -3.13
N TYR A 80 9.61 -8.30 -2.59
CA TYR A 80 8.38 -8.33 -1.79
C TYR A 80 7.13 -8.54 -2.63
N GLN A 81 7.12 -8.02 -3.87
CA GLN A 81 6.00 -8.27 -4.78
C GLN A 81 5.89 -9.75 -5.14
N GLU A 82 7.02 -10.40 -5.34
CA GLU A 82 7.02 -11.82 -5.72
C GLU A 82 6.70 -12.74 -4.56
N ARG A 83 7.09 -12.36 -3.36
CA ARG A 83 6.82 -13.17 -2.18
C ARG A 83 5.43 -12.97 -1.61
N GLY A 84 4.83 -11.85 -1.90
CA GLY A 84 3.52 -11.49 -1.37
C GLY A 84 2.49 -11.31 -2.46
N THR A 85 1.55 -10.43 -2.19
CA THR A 85 0.58 -9.99 -3.18
C THR A 85 0.45 -8.47 -3.09
N THR A 86 -0.34 -7.89 -3.97
CA THR A 86 -0.54 -6.44 -3.97
C THR A 86 -2.02 -6.13 -3.94
N LEU A 87 -2.36 -4.93 -3.50
CA LEU A 87 -3.75 -4.49 -3.53
C LEU A 87 -4.27 -4.49 -4.96
N ALA A 88 -3.45 -4.07 -5.92
CA ALA A 88 -3.85 -4.07 -7.32
C ALA A 88 -4.22 -5.47 -7.80
N ALA A 89 -3.43 -6.48 -7.45
CA ALA A 89 -3.72 -7.86 -7.82
C ALA A 89 -5.01 -8.36 -7.16
N LEU A 90 -5.19 -8.06 -5.88
CA LEU A 90 -6.40 -8.48 -5.19
C LEU A 90 -7.65 -7.82 -5.78
N ARG A 91 -7.53 -6.57 -6.19
CA ARG A 91 -8.66 -5.87 -6.79
C ARG A 91 -9.01 -6.40 -8.17
N LEU A 92 -8.04 -6.94 -8.89
CA LEU A 92 -8.32 -7.57 -10.17
C LEU A 92 -9.05 -8.90 -9.99
N GLU A 93 -8.78 -9.61 -8.92
CA GLU A 93 -9.25 -10.96 -8.77
C GLU A 93 -10.51 -11.12 -7.97
N GLU A 94 -10.62 -10.45 -6.83
CA GLU A 94 -11.70 -10.81 -5.94
C GLU A 94 -12.32 -9.71 -5.09
N LEU A 95 -11.70 -8.56 -4.93
CA LEU A 95 -12.24 -7.57 -4.01
C LEU A 95 -12.04 -6.14 -4.50
N ASP A 96 -12.79 -5.22 -3.91
CA ASP A 96 -12.66 -3.80 -4.23
C ASP A 96 -11.61 -3.13 -3.37
N ASP A 97 -11.48 -3.54 -2.11
CA ASP A 97 -10.61 -2.85 -1.17
C ASP A 97 -10.38 -3.69 0.07
N VAL A 98 -9.51 -3.22 0.94
CA VAL A 98 -9.29 -3.79 2.26
C VAL A 98 -9.41 -2.69 3.28
N VAL A 99 -9.83 -3.04 4.49
CA VAL A 99 -9.85 -2.13 5.63
C VAL A 99 -8.74 -2.56 6.56
N LEU A 100 -7.88 -1.60 6.91
CA LEU A 100 -6.66 -1.88 7.65
C LEU A 100 -6.75 -1.40 9.08
N GLY A 101 -6.11 -2.13 9.97
CA GLY A 101 -5.91 -1.71 11.34
C GLY A 101 -4.63 -0.91 11.51
N ALA A 102 -4.35 -0.50 12.72
CA ALA A 102 -3.24 0.38 13.04
C ALA A 102 -1.87 -0.21 12.69
N GLY A 103 -1.73 -1.52 12.76
CA GLY A 103 -0.47 -2.18 12.44
C GLY A 103 -0.40 -2.70 11.02
N GLY A 104 -1.32 -2.29 10.16
CA GLY A 104 -1.34 -2.74 8.77
C GLY A 104 -2.04 -4.07 8.56
N GLU A 105 -2.61 -4.64 9.60
CA GLU A 105 -3.35 -5.88 9.45
C GLU A 105 -4.65 -5.64 8.68
N VAL A 106 -5.03 -6.60 7.84
CA VAL A 106 -6.28 -6.53 7.10
C VAL A 106 -7.40 -6.96 8.03
N ARG A 107 -8.26 -6.01 8.39
CA ARG A 107 -9.38 -6.26 9.27
C ARG A 107 -10.61 -6.70 8.53
N GLU A 108 -10.74 -6.25 7.30
CA GLU A 108 -11.91 -6.54 6.50
C GLU A 108 -11.54 -6.54 5.03
N ARG A 109 -12.10 -7.49 4.29
CA ARG A 109 -11.99 -7.52 2.84
C ARG A 109 -13.31 -7.03 2.27
N VAL A 110 -13.25 -5.99 1.45
CA VAL A 110 -14.44 -5.41 0.85
C VAL A 110 -14.68 -6.12 -0.48
N PRO A 111 -15.73 -6.93 -0.57
CA PRO A 111 -15.97 -7.68 -1.79
C PRO A 111 -16.29 -6.77 -2.95
N ARG A 112 -16.10 -7.28 -4.14
CA ARG A 112 -16.35 -6.51 -5.34
C ARG A 112 -17.83 -6.18 -5.42
N ALA A 113 -18.13 -4.89 -5.56
CA ALA A 113 -19.49 -4.44 -5.55
C ALA A 113 -20.17 -4.67 -6.89
N GLY A 114 -21.35 -5.18 -6.86
CA GLY A 114 -22.21 -5.24 -8.03
C GLY A 114 -21.86 -6.25 -9.07
N GLY A 115 -20.63 -6.42 -9.35
CA GLY A 115 -20.24 -7.24 -10.46
C GLY A 115 -20.65 -8.67 -10.35
N ASP A 116 -20.87 -9.10 -9.16
CA ASP A 116 -21.19 -10.46 -8.93
C ASP A 116 -22.61 -10.66 -8.53
N SER A 117 -23.37 -9.74 -8.66
CA SER A 117 -24.67 -9.81 -8.18
C SER A 117 -25.49 -10.73 -9.00
N PRO A 118 -25.36 -11.96 -8.81
CA PRO A 118 -25.94 -12.91 -9.65
C PRO A 118 -27.40 -12.94 -9.55
N GLY A 119 -27.81 -12.69 -8.47
CA GLY A 119 -29.19 -12.82 -8.30
C GLY A 119 -29.83 -11.75 -8.92
N SER A 120 -28.94 -11.08 -9.16
CA SER A 120 -29.45 -10.02 -9.79
C SER A 120 -30.15 -10.50 -10.88
#